data_9d964dfe148af2821a0ab29f7b1d546a
#
_entry.id   9d964dfe148af2821a0ab29f7b1d546a
#
_cell.length_a   1.000
_cell.length_b   1.000
_cell.length_c   1.000
_cell.angle_alpha   90.00
_cell.angle_beta   90.00
_cell.angle_gamma   90.00
#
_symmetry.space_group_name_H-M   'P 1'
#
loop_
_entity.id
_entity.type
_entity.pdbx_description
1 polymer ?
#
loop_
_entity_poly.entity_id
_entity_poly.type
_entity_poly.pdbx_seq_one_letter_code
_entity_poly.pdbx_strand_id
1 'polypeptide(L)'
;MKILFTICGRAGSKGIKNKNLKEFLGFPLPYYTISAIDLYRQKNPQISSDIVLNTDSAELIKLIKDYRTLKIDVIEREASLGLDNTPKLEVIAKSLEIMKQRKSVNYDMVIDLDITSPLRTSLDVENLIKHKVNTQVDVVFSVTNSRRNPYFNMVKRTENGYVRVINSSFNSRQEAPEIYDMNASLYAYSPEFLVSGKGLFEGTCDVIKMMDTAVLDLDHENDFELMEVIGKHLFENYPLLGEVRRNIK
;
A
#
# COMPACT_ATOMS: atom_id res chain seq x y z
N MET A 1 -14.15 -17.55 0.94
CA MET A 1 -13.34 -16.50 0.32
C MET A 1 -11.86 -16.81 0.54
N LYS A 2 -11.07 -16.74 -0.52
CA LYS A 2 -9.61 -16.94 -0.50
C LYS A 2 -8.89 -15.68 -1.00
N ILE A 3 -8.01 -15.13 -0.18
CA ILE A 3 -7.30 -13.87 -0.45
C ILE A 3 -5.82 -14.16 -0.74
N LEU A 4 -5.26 -13.47 -1.74
CA LEU A 4 -3.82 -13.37 -1.92
C LEU A 4 -3.34 -12.00 -1.40
N PHE A 5 -2.51 -11.99 -0.37
CA PHE A 5 -1.78 -10.80 0.05
C PHE A 5 -0.46 -10.70 -0.72
N THR A 6 -0.21 -9.58 -1.37
CA THR A 6 1.03 -9.29 -2.08
C THR A 6 1.84 -8.22 -1.35
N ILE A 7 3.13 -8.43 -1.25
CA ILE A 7 4.12 -7.47 -0.76
C ILE A 7 5.14 -7.33 -1.89
N CYS A 8 5.22 -6.14 -2.48
CA CYS A 8 6.09 -5.89 -3.61
C CYS A 8 7.19 -4.90 -3.23
N GLY A 9 8.45 -5.35 -3.27
CA GLY A 9 9.61 -4.49 -3.01
C GLY A 9 10.67 -4.72 -4.06
N ARG A 10 11.19 -3.65 -4.69
CA ARG A 10 12.32 -3.75 -5.62
C ARG A 10 13.63 -3.37 -4.95
N ALA A 11 14.74 -3.88 -5.46
CA ALA A 11 16.06 -3.35 -5.18
C ALA A 11 16.23 -1.96 -5.82
N GLY A 12 17.21 -1.17 -5.36
CA GLY A 12 17.63 0.03 -6.05
C GLY A 12 16.67 1.21 -6.00
N SER A 13 16.09 1.51 -4.83
CA SER A 13 15.29 2.73 -4.59
C SER A 13 16.11 4.00 -4.87
N LYS A 14 15.58 4.95 -5.67
CA LYS A 14 16.29 6.17 -6.08
C LYS A 14 16.37 7.24 -4.98
N GLY A 15 15.28 7.45 -4.24
CA GLY A 15 15.21 8.48 -3.19
C GLY A 15 16.00 8.07 -1.94
N ILE A 16 15.56 7.04 -1.26
CA ILE A 16 16.21 6.49 -0.07
C ILE A 16 16.90 5.18 -0.46
N LYS A 17 18.23 5.11 -0.26
CA LYS A 17 19.01 3.90 -0.57
C LYS A 17 18.50 2.72 0.29
N ASN A 18 18.23 1.61 -0.37
CA ASN A 18 17.70 0.39 0.28
C ASN A 18 16.44 0.63 1.12
N LYS A 19 15.56 1.52 0.65
CA LYS A 19 14.33 1.95 1.36
C LYS A 19 13.57 0.78 2.01
N ASN A 20 13.36 -0.30 1.27
CA ASN A 20 12.61 -1.47 1.72
C ASN A 20 13.31 -2.31 2.83
N LEU A 21 14.58 -2.01 3.12
CA LEU A 21 15.38 -2.70 4.14
C LEU A 21 15.62 -1.83 5.37
N LYS A 22 15.23 -0.54 5.33
CA LYS A 22 15.46 0.37 6.46
C LYS A 22 14.71 -0.10 7.70
N GLU A 23 15.34 0.12 8.84
CA GLU A 23 14.70 0.00 10.14
C GLU A 23 13.89 1.25 10.43
N PHE A 24 12.69 1.06 10.90
CA PHE A 24 11.77 2.09 11.36
C PHE A 24 11.41 1.81 12.82
N LEU A 25 11.81 2.72 13.70
CA LEU A 25 11.58 2.61 15.15
C LEU A 25 11.94 1.21 15.73
N GLY A 26 13.09 0.67 15.28
CA GLY A 26 13.68 -0.56 15.79
C GLY A 26 13.26 -1.86 15.11
N PHE A 27 12.46 -1.79 14.05
CA PHE A 27 12.10 -2.96 13.24
C PHE A 27 12.22 -2.66 11.74
N PRO A 28 12.59 -3.65 10.91
CA PRO A 28 12.55 -3.49 9.46
C PRO A 28 11.16 -3.10 8.95
N LEU A 29 11.08 -2.14 8.02
CA LEU A 29 9.83 -1.66 7.44
C LEU A 29 8.86 -2.77 6.99
N PRO A 30 9.31 -3.84 6.31
CA PRO A 30 8.42 -4.92 5.89
C PRO A 30 7.69 -5.62 7.03
N TYR A 31 8.27 -5.60 8.24
CA TYR A 31 7.68 -6.29 9.39
C TYR A 31 6.38 -5.63 9.86
N TYR A 32 6.25 -4.32 9.69
CA TYR A 32 4.97 -3.62 9.96
C TYR A 32 3.87 -4.07 9.00
N THR A 33 4.22 -4.24 7.72
CA THR A 33 3.30 -4.76 6.70
C THR A 33 2.87 -6.19 7.03
N ILE A 34 3.82 -7.06 7.36
CA ILE A 34 3.55 -8.46 7.72
C ILE A 34 2.72 -8.53 9.00
N SER A 35 3.02 -7.71 9.99
CA SER A 35 2.28 -7.65 11.25
C SER A 35 0.83 -7.24 11.06
N ALA A 36 0.54 -6.25 10.20
CA ALA A 36 -0.83 -5.85 9.89
C ALA A 36 -1.62 -6.99 9.22
N ILE A 37 -1.00 -7.74 8.31
CA ILE A 37 -1.59 -8.94 7.68
C ILE A 37 -1.82 -10.03 8.74
N ASP A 38 -0.85 -10.29 9.59
CA ASP A 38 -0.93 -11.32 10.63
C ASP A 38 -2.09 -11.06 11.59
N LEU A 39 -2.20 -9.84 12.11
CA LEU A 39 -3.30 -9.43 12.97
C LEU A 39 -4.66 -9.55 12.29
N TYR A 40 -4.75 -9.17 11.01
CA TYR A 40 -5.99 -9.38 10.24
C TYR A 40 -6.36 -10.87 10.17
N ARG A 41 -5.38 -11.75 9.88
CA ARG A 41 -5.59 -13.19 9.79
C ARG A 41 -6.00 -13.80 11.14
N GLN A 42 -5.38 -13.36 12.23
CA GLN A 42 -5.73 -13.81 13.59
C GLN A 42 -7.19 -13.46 13.95
N LYS A 43 -7.64 -12.26 13.54
CA LYS A 43 -9.01 -11.78 13.77
C LYS A 43 -10.05 -12.42 12.83
N ASN A 44 -9.60 -12.99 11.70
CA ASN A 44 -10.46 -13.57 10.66
C ASN A 44 -10.03 -14.99 10.26
N PRO A 45 -9.97 -15.96 11.20
CA PRO A 45 -9.44 -17.30 10.94
C PRO A 45 -10.27 -18.11 9.93
N GLN A 46 -11.52 -17.71 9.69
CA GLN A 46 -12.41 -18.31 8.70
C GLN A 46 -12.06 -17.92 7.25
N ILE A 47 -11.23 -16.91 7.04
CA ILE A 47 -10.83 -16.45 5.71
C ILE A 47 -9.50 -17.11 5.34
N SER A 48 -9.52 -17.93 4.29
CA SER A 48 -8.31 -18.53 3.77
C SER A 48 -7.45 -17.49 3.05
N SER A 49 -6.13 -17.49 3.30
CA SER A 49 -5.24 -16.56 2.62
C SER A 49 -3.83 -17.11 2.45
N ASP A 50 -3.19 -16.69 1.36
CA ASP A 50 -1.75 -16.85 1.13
C ASP A 50 -1.08 -15.48 1.14
N ILE A 51 0.20 -15.44 1.48
CA ILE A 51 1.03 -14.22 1.47
C ILE A 51 2.20 -14.46 0.54
N VAL A 52 2.49 -13.52 -0.34
CA VAL A 52 3.62 -13.59 -1.26
C VAL A 52 4.44 -12.31 -1.25
N LEU A 53 5.75 -12.45 -1.15
CA LEU A 53 6.73 -11.41 -1.45
C LEU A 53 7.16 -11.56 -2.91
N ASN A 54 7.10 -10.46 -3.67
CA ASN A 54 7.67 -10.39 -5.02
C ASN A 54 8.79 -9.33 -5.04
N THR A 55 10.03 -9.78 -5.23
CA THR A 55 11.22 -8.92 -5.14
C THR A 55 12.39 -9.46 -5.95
N ASP A 56 13.26 -8.56 -6.40
CA ASP A 56 14.59 -8.81 -6.97
C ASP A 56 15.72 -8.58 -5.94
N SER A 57 15.40 -8.24 -4.68
CA SER A 57 16.39 -8.03 -3.61
C SER A 57 16.64 -9.31 -2.84
N ALA A 58 17.85 -9.84 -2.93
CA ALA A 58 18.29 -11.00 -2.15
C ALA A 58 18.27 -10.72 -0.63
N GLU A 59 18.59 -9.48 -0.23
CA GLU A 59 18.56 -9.05 1.16
C GLU A 59 17.14 -9.02 1.69
N LEU A 60 16.16 -8.55 0.91
CA LEU A 60 14.76 -8.55 1.31
C LEU A 60 14.21 -9.98 1.42
N ILE A 61 14.60 -10.87 0.50
CA ILE A 61 14.26 -12.30 0.59
C ILE A 61 14.79 -12.90 1.89
N LYS A 62 16.06 -12.62 2.23
CA LYS A 62 16.68 -13.11 3.48
C LYS A 62 15.93 -12.58 4.69
N LEU A 63 15.67 -11.26 4.74
CA LEU A 63 14.94 -10.60 5.81
C LEU A 63 13.57 -11.24 6.07
N ILE A 64 12.81 -11.50 5.00
CA ILE A 64 11.48 -12.10 5.11
C ILE A 64 11.55 -13.59 5.50
N LYS A 65 12.56 -14.33 5.06
CA LYS A 65 12.77 -15.73 5.49
C LYS A 65 13.13 -15.85 6.98
N ASP A 66 13.76 -14.81 7.54
CA ASP A 66 14.08 -14.75 8.96
C ASP A 66 12.84 -14.46 9.84
N TYR A 67 11.76 -13.91 9.25
CA TYR A 67 10.48 -13.71 9.91
C TYR A 67 9.68 -15.02 9.98
N ARG A 68 9.88 -15.79 11.08
CA ARG A 68 9.44 -17.20 11.18
C ARG A 68 7.98 -17.41 11.58
N THR A 69 7.25 -16.36 11.95
CA THR A 69 5.90 -16.49 12.50
C THR A 69 4.82 -16.73 11.46
N LEU A 70 5.09 -16.38 10.20
CA LEU A 70 4.18 -16.56 9.08
C LEU A 70 4.85 -17.24 7.91
N LYS A 71 4.10 -18.11 7.24
CA LYS A 71 4.53 -18.65 5.96
C LYS A 71 4.30 -17.61 4.87
N ILE A 72 5.38 -17.10 4.29
CA ILE A 72 5.37 -16.15 3.18
C ILE A 72 6.04 -16.84 1.99
N ASP A 73 5.30 -16.98 0.88
CA ASP A 73 5.87 -17.49 -0.36
C ASP A 73 6.74 -16.39 -1.00
N VAL A 74 7.81 -16.76 -1.69
CA VAL A 74 8.71 -15.83 -2.35
C VAL A 74 8.67 -16.05 -3.86
N ILE A 75 8.53 -14.94 -4.59
CA ILE A 75 8.73 -14.87 -6.03
C ILE A 75 9.96 -14.00 -6.28
N GLU A 76 11.01 -14.60 -6.80
CA GLU A 76 12.15 -13.85 -7.30
C GLU A 76 11.72 -13.15 -8.59
N ARG A 77 11.72 -11.82 -8.55
CA ARG A 77 11.22 -10.99 -9.65
C ARG A 77 12.15 -11.09 -10.84
N GLU A 78 11.59 -11.34 -12.02
CA GLU A 78 12.31 -11.28 -13.28
C GLU A 78 12.86 -9.86 -13.52
N ALA A 79 14.07 -9.78 -14.09
CA ALA A 79 14.74 -8.49 -14.35
C ALA A 79 13.89 -7.52 -15.19
N SER A 80 13.09 -8.06 -16.13
CA SER A 80 12.15 -7.30 -16.96
C SER A 80 11.09 -6.55 -16.14
N LEU A 81 10.69 -7.09 -14.98
CA LEU A 81 9.71 -6.52 -14.07
C LEU A 81 10.35 -5.68 -12.92
N GLY A 82 11.67 -5.64 -12.86
CA GLY A 82 12.45 -4.86 -11.90
C GLY A 82 12.77 -3.42 -12.34
N LEU A 83 12.41 -3.05 -13.56
CA LEU A 83 12.73 -1.74 -14.14
C LEU A 83 11.96 -0.61 -13.45
N ASP A 84 12.54 0.59 -13.47
CA ASP A 84 11.95 1.80 -12.86
C ASP A 84 10.58 2.19 -13.42
N ASN A 85 10.34 1.88 -14.68
CA ASN A 85 9.12 2.19 -15.41
C ASN A 85 8.11 1.03 -15.45
N THR A 86 8.40 -0.09 -14.79
CA THR A 86 7.45 -1.21 -14.72
C THR A 86 6.28 -0.85 -13.81
N PRO A 87 5.03 -0.84 -14.31
CA PRO A 87 3.87 -0.59 -13.48
C PRO A 87 3.73 -1.64 -12.37
N LYS A 88 3.48 -1.20 -11.13
CA LYS A 88 3.28 -2.11 -9.99
C LYS A 88 2.16 -3.12 -10.24
N LEU A 89 1.13 -2.73 -10.98
CA LEU A 89 0.03 -3.60 -11.37
C LEU A 89 0.48 -4.86 -12.12
N GLU A 90 1.46 -4.74 -13.02
CA GLU A 90 2.01 -5.88 -13.75
C GLU A 90 2.71 -6.87 -12.82
N VAL A 91 3.43 -6.35 -11.82
CA VAL A 91 4.11 -7.18 -10.81
C VAL A 91 3.09 -7.93 -9.95
N ILE A 92 2.00 -7.28 -9.57
CA ILE A 92 0.91 -7.88 -8.78
C ILE A 92 0.18 -8.92 -9.63
N ALA A 93 -0.14 -8.62 -10.89
CA ALA A 93 -0.79 -9.55 -11.81
C ALA A 93 0.07 -10.82 -12.03
N LYS A 94 1.38 -10.64 -12.20
CA LYS A 94 2.32 -11.76 -12.32
C LYS A 94 2.41 -12.59 -11.04
N SER A 95 2.36 -11.92 -9.87
CA SER A 95 2.32 -12.61 -8.59
C SER A 95 1.06 -13.48 -8.45
N LEU A 96 -0.09 -12.96 -8.86
CA LEU A 96 -1.35 -13.72 -8.89
C LEU A 96 -1.25 -14.95 -9.80
N GLU A 97 -0.76 -14.78 -11.02
CA GLU A 97 -0.58 -15.88 -11.99
C GLU A 97 0.28 -17.02 -11.40
N ILE A 98 1.47 -16.66 -10.89
CA ILE A 98 2.41 -17.63 -10.31
C ILE A 98 1.81 -18.33 -9.10
N MET A 99 1.13 -17.59 -8.21
CA MET A 99 0.54 -18.17 -7.01
C MET A 99 -0.65 -19.07 -7.33
N LYS A 100 -1.48 -18.74 -8.32
CA LYS A 100 -2.54 -19.63 -8.83
C LYS A 100 -1.96 -20.96 -9.30
N GLN A 101 -0.88 -20.94 -10.07
CA GLN A 101 -0.20 -22.14 -10.58
C GLN A 101 0.43 -22.94 -9.43
N ARG A 102 1.23 -22.29 -8.55
CA ARG A 102 1.96 -22.96 -7.45
C ARG A 102 1.04 -23.65 -6.45
N LYS A 103 -0.11 -23.04 -6.16
CA LYS A 103 -1.07 -23.54 -5.15
C LYS A 103 -2.22 -24.36 -5.76
N SER A 104 -2.38 -24.33 -7.09
CA SER A 104 -3.52 -24.93 -7.81
C SER A 104 -4.86 -24.44 -7.26
N VAL A 105 -4.98 -23.12 -7.04
CA VAL A 105 -6.19 -22.48 -6.47
C VAL A 105 -6.54 -21.20 -7.22
N ASN A 106 -7.81 -20.80 -7.14
CA ASN A 106 -8.25 -19.46 -7.51
C ASN A 106 -8.35 -18.58 -6.25
N TYR A 107 -8.04 -17.30 -6.41
CA TYR A 107 -8.22 -16.28 -5.39
C TYR A 107 -9.45 -15.44 -5.75
N ASP A 108 -10.23 -15.08 -4.75
CA ASP A 108 -11.41 -14.22 -4.89
C ASP A 108 -11.00 -12.73 -4.89
N MET A 109 -9.82 -12.43 -4.33
CA MET A 109 -9.33 -11.06 -4.16
C MET A 109 -7.80 -11.04 -4.01
N VAL A 110 -7.16 -10.00 -4.52
CA VAL A 110 -5.74 -9.72 -4.30
C VAL A 110 -5.62 -8.43 -3.51
N ILE A 111 -4.90 -8.46 -2.39
CA ILE A 111 -4.65 -7.31 -1.53
C ILE A 111 -3.16 -6.98 -1.57
N ASP A 112 -2.82 -5.81 -2.07
CA ASP A 112 -1.44 -5.33 -2.06
C ASP A 112 -1.21 -4.35 -0.90
N LEU A 113 -0.13 -4.58 -0.16
CA LEU A 113 0.29 -3.73 0.94
C LEU A 113 1.68 -3.19 0.67
N ASP A 114 1.83 -1.87 0.64
CA ASP A 114 3.13 -1.25 0.44
C ASP A 114 4.04 -1.40 1.67
N ILE A 115 5.33 -1.63 1.42
CA ILE A 115 6.36 -1.75 2.47
C ILE A 115 6.62 -0.38 3.11
N THR A 116 6.57 0.68 2.32
CA THR A 116 6.98 2.02 2.74
C THR A 116 5.90 2.81 3.48
N SER A 117 4.76 2.17 3.75
CA SER A 117 3.65 2.75 4.51
C SER A 117 3.43 1.98 5.83
N PRO A 118 4.29 2.16 6.86
CA PRO A 118 4.22 1.40 8.12
C PRO A 118 3.07 1.84 9.03
N LEU A 119 2.51 3.04 8.84
CA LEU A 119 1.47 3.62 9.69
C LEU A 119 0.07 3.17 9.26
N ARG A 120 -0.15 1.87 9.29
CA ARG A 120 -1.41 1.21 8.90
C ARG A 120 -1.81 0.20 9.97
N THR A 121 -3.10 0.05 10.21
CA THR A 121 -3.67 -0.87 11.19
C THR A 121 -4.23 -2.14 10.54
N SER A 122 -4.48 -3.17 11.33
CA SER A 122 -5.24 -4.35 10.87
C SER A 122 -6.70 -4.01 10.55
N LEU A 123 -7.25 -2.95 11.17
CA LEU A 123 -8.59 -2.45 10.88
C LEU A 123 -8.67 -1.80 9.50
N ASP A 124 -7.61 -1.10 9.05
CA ASP A 124 -7.56 -0.54 7.69
C ASP A 124 -7.61 -1.66 6.65
N VAL A 125 -6.88 -2.76 6.89
CA VAL A 125 -6.92 -3.96 6.04
C VAL A 125 -8.32 -4.57 6.03
N GLU A 126 -8.95 -4.68 7.18
CA GLU A 126 -10.31 -5.21 7.32
C GLU A 126 -11.34 -4.34 6.59
N ASN A 127 -11.26 -3.01 6.76
CA ASN A 127 -12.15 -2.05 6.10
C ASN A 127 -12.00 -2.12 4.58
N LEU A 128 -10.77 -2.22 4.06
CA LEU A 128 -10.51 -2.37 2.64
C LEU A 128 -11.21 -3.62 2.07
N ILE A 129 -11.04 -4.76 2.74
CA ILE A 129 -11.60 -6.04 2.31
C ILE A 129 -13.13 -6.01 2.38
N LYS A 130 -13.70 -5.52 3.48
CA LYS A 130 -15.16 -5.38 3.64
C LYS A 130 -15.74 -4.46 2.57
N HIS A 131 -15.09 -3.34 2.31
CA HIS A 131 -15.55 -2.38 1.31
C HIS A 131 -15.51 -2.99 -0.09
N LYS A 132 -14.43 -3.68 -0.46
CA LYS A 132 -14.29 -4.37 -1.74
C LYS A 132 -15.38 -5.44 -1.94
N VAL A 133 -15.70 -6.20 -0.91
CA VAL A 133 -16.77 -7.21 -0.96
C VAL A 133 -18.14 -6.56 -1.17
N ASN A 134 -18.40 -5.44 -0.51
CA ASN A 134 -19.72 -4.79 -0.53
C ASN A 134 -19.99 -4.02 -1.83
N THR A 135 -18.97 -3.41 -2.41
CA THR A 135 -19.11 -2.54 -3.60
C THR A 135 -18.97 -3.30 -4.91
N GLN A 136 -18.26 -4.42 -4.91
CA GLN A 136 -17.98 -5.25 -6.10
C GLN A 136 -17.29 -4.49 -7.24
N VAL A 137 -16.70 -3.31 -6.97
CA VAL A 137 -15.89 -2.58 -7.95
C VAL A 137 -14.59 -3.33 -8.28
N ASP A 138 -13.94 -3.00 -9.39
CA ASP A 138 -12.70 -3.65 -9.80
C ASP A 138 -11.56 -3.42 -8.81
N VAL A 139 -11.45 -2.18 -8.31
CA VAL A 139 -10.38 -1.77 -7.39
C VAL A 139 -10.93 -0.96 -6.23
N VAL A 140 -10.48 -1.24 -5.02
CA VAL A 140 -10.60 -0.35 -3.86
C VAL A 140 -9.19 0.00 -3.38
N PHE A 141 -8.93 1.28 -3.15
CA PHE A 141 -7.64 1.71 -2.62
C PHE A 141 -7.79 2.69 -1.45
N SER A 142 -6.71 2.85 -0.71
CA SER A 142 -6.70 3.73 0.44
C SER A 142 -6.33 5.17 0.06
N VAL A 143 -7.00 6.11 0.73
CA VAL A 143 -6.78 7.55 0.60
C VAL A 143 -6.79 8.22 1.96
N THR A 144 -6.29 9.45 2.02
CA THR A 144 -6.48 10.37 3.14
C THR A 144 -7.19 11.63 2.68
N ASN A 145 -7.75 12.40 3.60
CA ASN A 145 -8.30 13.70 3.25
C ASN A 145 -7.18 14.62 2.79
N SER A 146 -7.34 15.23 1.62
CA SER A 146 -6.32 16.15 1.11
C SER A 146 -6.32 17.47 1.88
N ARG A 147 -5.12 17.90 2.29
CA ARG A 147 -4.89 19.23 2.90
C ARG A 147 -4.85 20.33 1.85
N ARG A 148 -4.60 19.98 0.61
CA ARG A 148 -4.54 20.90 -0.53
C ARG A 148 -5.68 20.59 -1.49
N ASN A 149 -6.07 21.59 -2.26
CA ASN A 149 -7.15 21.42 -3.21
C ASN A 149 -6.76 22.07 -4.56
N PRO A 150 -6.73 21.32 -5.68
CA PRO A 150 -6.30 21.82 -6.98
C PRO A 150 -7.21 22.92 -7.51
N TYR A 151 -8.47 22.98 -7.07
CA TYR A 151 -9.42 24.03 -7.43
C TYR A 151 -9.23 25.31 -6.62
N PHE A 152 -8.46 25.27 -5.52
CA PHE A 152 -8.45 26.38 -4.57
C PHE A 152 -7.04 26.88 -4.21
N ASN A 153 -6.16 26.04 -3.68
CA ASN A 153 -4.87 26.46 -3.10
C ASN A 153 -3.65 25.70 -3.61
N MET A 154 -3.78 25.01 -4.75
CA MET A 154 -2.65 24.48 -5.50
C MET A 154 -2.44 25.31 -6.77
N VAL A 155 -1.18 25.62 -7.08
CA VAL A 155 -0.82 26.42 -8.24
C VAL A 155 0.19 25.69 -9.13
N LYS A 156 0.10 25.93 -10.44
CA LYS A 156 1.10 25.50 -11.43
C LYS A 156 1.73 26.70 -12.09
N ARG A 157 3.02 26.56 -12.48
CA ARG A 157 3.74 27.56 -13.23
C ARG A 157 3.30 27.53 -14.70
N THR A 158 3.14 28.70 -15.28
CA THR A 158 2.93 28.94 -16.73
C THR A 158 3.96 29.97 -17.22
N GLU A 159 3.97 30.24 -18.50
CA GLU A 159 4.83 31.29 -19.09
C GLU A 159 4.51 32.68 -18.51
N ASN A 160 3.26 32.94 -18.14
CA ASN A 160 2.77 34.21 -17.60
C ASN A 160 2.71 34.25 -16.05
N GLY A 161 3.44 33.36 -15.34
CA GLY A 161 3.43 33.31 -13.87
C GLY A 161 2.73 32.07 -13.32
N TYR A 162 1.98 32.22 -12.22
CA TYR A 162 1.33 31.11 -11.54
C TYR A 162 -0.19 31.18 -11.66
N VAL A 163 -0.81 30.04 -11.92
CA VAL A 163 -2.27 29.89 -11.96
C VAL A 163 -2.71 28.70 -11.11
N ARG A 164 -3.98 28.65 -10.72
CA ARG A 164 -4.53 27.45 -10.05
C ARG A 164 -4.35 26.21 -10.93
N VAL A 165 -4.15 25.06 -10.32
CA VAL A 165 -4.01 23.77 -11.06
C VAL A 165 -5.23 23.51 -11.91
N ILE A 166 -6.43 23.65 -11.33
CA ILE A 166 -7.71 23.58 -12.04
C ILE A 166 -8.38 24.95 -11.94
N ASN A 167 -8.71 25.52 -13.09
CA ASN A 167 -9.46 26.77 -13.14
C ASN A 167 -10.91 26.51 -12.71
N SER A 168 -11.42 27.31 -11.76
CA SER A 168 -12.77 27.16 -11.23
C SER A 168 -13.33 28.48 -10.75
N SER A 169 -14.65 28.57 -10.70
CA SER A 169 -15.40 29.71 -10.15
C SER A 169 -15.69 29.59 -8.65
N PHE A 170 -15.17 28.57 -7.97
CA PHE A 170 -15.40 28.38 -6.55
C PHE A 170 -14.74 29.48 -5.72
N ASN A 171 -15.52 30.10 -4.84
CA ASN A 171 -15.08 31.16 -3.94
C ASN A 171 -14.64 30.65 -2.56
N SER A 172 -15.09 29.45 -2.20
CA SER A 172 -14.77 28.83 -0.94
C SER A 172 -14.36 27.36 -1.09
N ARG A 173 -13.66 26.83 -0.10
CA ARG A 173 -13.24 25.42 -0.09
C ARG A 173 -14.45 24.47 -0.04
N GLN A 174 -15.53 24.89 0.60
CA GLN A 174 -16.76 24.11 0.77
C GLN A 174 -17.55 23.93 -0.53
N GLU A 175 -17.36 24.82 -1.50
CA GLU A 175 -18.00 24.72 -2.82
C GLU A 175 -17.22 23.81 -3.79
N ALA A 176 -15.92 23.60 -3.51
CA ALA A 176 -15.09 22.76 -4.35
C ALA A 176 -15.38 21.26 -4.10
N PRO A 177 -15.21 20.41 -5.13
CA PRO A 177 -15.31 18.96 -4.95
C PRO A 177 -14.40 18.46 -3.84
N GLU A 178 -14.82 17.40 -3.13
CA GLU A 178 -13.96 16.69 -2.19
C GLU A 178 -12.75 16.11 -2.92
N ILE A 179 -11.58 16.31 -2.33
CA ILE A 179 -10.30 15.85 -2.88
C ILE A 179 -9.61 14.98 -1.83
N TYR A 180 -9.03 13.91 -2.32
CA TYR A 180 -8.30 12.94 -1.50
C TYR A 180 -6.89 12.77 -2.02
N ASP A 181 -5.95 12.54 -1.11
CA ASP A 181 -4.58 12.13 -1.45
C ASP A 181 -4.51 10.60 -1.44
N MET A 182 -4.05 10.01 -2.54
CA MET A 182 -3.70 8.59 -2.57
C MET A 182 -2.46 8.38 -1.71
N ASN A 183 -2.58 7.55 -0.68
CA ASN A 183 -1.48 7.29 0.24
C ASN A 183 -0.68 6.02 -0.09
N ALA A 184 -0.93 5.40 -1.23
CA ALA A 184 -0.27 4.20 -1.75
C ALA A 184 -0.17 3.00 -0.76
N SER A 185 -0.91 3.03 0.35
CA SER A 185 -0.75 2.07 1.45
C SER A 185 -1.40 0.72 1.17
N LEU A 186 -2.65 0.74 0.68
CA LEU A 186 -3.50 -0.44 0.55
C LEU A 186 -4.26 -0.43 -0.78
N TYR A 187 -4.30 -1.58 -1.44
CA TYR A 187 -5.09 -1.81 -2.65
C TYR A 187 -5.75 -3.18 -2.60
N ALA A 188 -7.02 -3.26 -2.99
CA ALA A 188 -7.76 -4.50 -3.18
C ALA A 188 -8.21 -4.59 -4.64
N TYR A 189 -7.86 -5.68 -5.31
CA TYR A 189 -8.13 -5.89 -6.72
C TYR A 189 -9.01 -7.12 -6.95
N SER A 190 -9.90 -7.06 -7.93
CA SER A 190 -10.48 -8.24 -8.53
C SER A 190 -9.41 -8.96 -9.36
N PRO A 191 -9.30 -10.30 -9.28
CA PRO A 191 -8.36 -11.05 -10.11
C PRO A 191 -8.54 -10.80 -11.62
N GLU A 192 -9.79 -10.67 -12.06
CA GLU A 192 -10.16 -10.41 -13.46
C GLU A 192 -9.63 -9.06 -13.93
N PHE A 193 -9.68 -8.05 -13.08
CA PHE A 193 -9.12 -6.73 -13.38
C PHE A 193 -7.60 -6.81 -13.57
N LEU A 194 -6.90 -7.50 -12.67
CA LEU A 194 -5.43 -7.63 -12.77
C LEU A 194 -4.97 -8.30 -14.07
N VAL A 195 -5.71 -9.29 -14.57
CA VAL A 195 -5.35 -9.99 -15.81
C VAL A 195 -5.83 -9.26 -17.07
N SER A 196 -6.66 -8.22 -16.94
CA SER A 196 -7.16 -7.44 -18.09
C SER A 196 -6.12 -6.52 -18.71
N GLY A 197 -5.02 -6.23 -18.00
CA GLY A 197 -3.98 -5.28 -18.42
C GLY A 197 -4.39 -3.80 -18.37
N LYS A 198 -5.55 -3.49 -17.77
CA LYS A 198 -6.04 -2.12 -17.61
C LYS A 198 -5.22 -1.35 -16.57
N GLY A 199 -5.11 -0.05 -16.76
CA GLY A 199 -4.60 0.88 -15.75
C GLY A 199 -5.59 1.07 -14.59
N LEU A 200 -5.09 1.58 -13.45
CA LEU A 200 -5.85 1.67 -12.19
C LEU A 200 -7.23 2.34 -12.36
N PHE A 201 -7.31 3.41 -13.13
CA PHE A 201 -8.52 4.21 -13.33
C PHE A 201 -9.31 3.84 -14.60
N GLU A 202 -8.94 2.77 -15.29
CA GLU A 202 -9.68 2.25 -16.45
C GLU A 202 -10.72 1.18 -16.03
N GLY A 203 -10.71 0.77 -14.78
CA GLY A 203 -11.75 -0.03 -14.14
C GLY A 203 -12.65 0.80 -13.23
N THR A 204 -13.64 0.14 -12.64
CA THR A 204 -14.47 0.75 -11.59
C THR A 204 -13.68 0.82 -10.29
N CYS A 205 -13.67 1.99 -9.64
CA CYS A 205 -12.88 2.24 -8.43
C CYS A 205 -13.73 2.78 -7.29
N ASP A 206 -13.34 2.44 -6.06
CA ASP A 206 -13.84 3.07 -4.86
C ASP A 206 -12.69 3.20 -3.83
N VAL A 207 -12.92 3.89 -2.72
CA VAL A 207 -11.86 4.22 -1.77
C VAL A 207 -12.26 3.92 -0.33
N ILE A 208 -11.25 3.64 0.50
CA ILE A 208 -11.37 3.74 1.96
C ILE A 208 -10.54 4.90 2.47
N LYS A 209 -11.04 5.58 3.49
CA LYS A 209 -10.29 6.66 4.16
C LYS A 209 -9.46 6.08 5.30
N MET A 210 -8.18 6.37 5.29
CA MET A 210 -7.25 6.10 6.39
C MET A 210 -6.98 7.38 7.20
N MET A 211 -6.26 7.22 8.32
CA MET A 211 -5.79 8.33 9.13
C MET A 211 -4.96 9.32 8.29
N ASP A 212 -5.13 10.62 8.54
CA ASP A 212 -4.45 11.70 7.81
C ASP A 212 -2.91 11.54 7.77
N THR A 213 -2.32 11.12 8.89
CA THR A 213 -0.87 10.87 8.98
C THR A 213 -0.39 9.68 8.15
N ALA A 214 -1.29 8.82 7.65
CA ALA A 214 -0.93 7.72 6.75
C ALA A 214 -0.61 8.17 5.31
N VAL A 215 -0.69 9.46 5.01
CA VAL A 215 -0.26 10.06 3.74
C VAL A 215 1.27 10.18 3.62
N LEU A 216 1.99 10.04 4.73
CA LEU A 216 3.45 10.14 4.72
C LEU A 216 4.06 9.00 3.92
N ASP A 217 4.59 9.32 2.75
CA ASP A 217 5.38 8.42 1.92
C ASP A 217 6.87 8.68 2.12
N LEU A 218 7.66 7.63 2.02
CA LEU A 218 9.10 7.68 2.27
C LEU A 218 9.85 7.91 0.95
N ASP A 219 9.93 9.14 0.49
CA ASP A 219 10.64 9.48 -0.74
C ASP A 219 12.02 10.09 -0.48
N HIS A 220 12.20 10.81 0.62
CA HIS A 220 13.44 11.47 1.01
C HIS A 220 13.83 11.11 2.44
N GLU A 221 15.11 11.27 2.79
CA GLU A 221 15.59 10.99 4.16
C GLU A 221 14.87 11.84 5.22
N ASN A 222 14.53 13.09 4.90
CA ASN A 222 13.75 13.95 5.79
C ASN A 222 12.33 13.39 6.06
N ASP A 223 11.72 12.73 5.08
CA ASP A 223 10.40 12.09 5.27
C ASP A 223 10.51 10.94 6.27
N PHE A 224 11.63 10.21 6.22
CA PHE A 224 11.91 9.12 7.14
C PHE A 224 12.02 9.61 8.58
N GLU A 225 12.84 10.66 8.81
CA GLU A 225 13.00 11.27 10.14
C GLU A 225 11.67 11.79 10.69
N LEU A 226 10.88 12.50 9.86
CA LEU A 226 9.56 12.99 10.25
C LEU A 226 8.60 11.84 10.57
N MET A 227 8.63 10.78 9.77
CA MET A 227 7.79 9.61 10.01
C MET A 227 8.16 8.89 11.31
N GLU A 228 9.44 8.82 11.68
CA GLU A 228 9.86 8.26 12.97
C GLU A 228 9.33 9.06 14.16
N VAL A 229 9.39 10.39 14.09
CA VAL A 229 8.84 11.27 15.15
C VAL A 229 7.34 11.06 15.29
N ILE A 230 6.61 11.10 14.19
CA ILE A 230 5.15 10.91 14.17
C ILE A 230 4.79 9.48 14.57
N GLY A 231 5.50 8.49 14.02
CA GLY A 231 5.28 7.08 14.28
C GLY A 231 5.46 6.73 15.76
N LYS A 232 6.49 7.28 16.42
CA LYS A 232 6.68 7.09 17.86
C LYS A 232 5.46 7.56 18.65
N HIS A 233 4.98 8.77 18.38
CA HIS A 233 3.79 9.32 19.01
C HIS A 233 2.55 8.44 18.75
N LEU A 234 2.36 8.00 17.51
CA LEU A 234 1.20 7.22 17.11
C LEU A 234 1.21 5.81 17.72
N PHE A 235 2.34 5.12 17.76
CA PHE A 235 2.43 3.80 18.37
C PHE A 235 2.22 3.80 19.88
N GLU A 236 2.54 4.92 20.55
CA GLU A 236 2.33 5.10 21.97
C GLU A 236 0.87 5.48 22.31
N ASN A 237 0.21 6.29 21.47
CA ASN A 237 -1.06 6.92 21.80
C ASN A 237 -2.27 6.35 21.03
N TYR A 238 -2.06 5.58 19.95
CA TYR A 238 -3.13 4.96 19.17
C TYR A 238 -3.08 3.44 19.31
N PRO A 239 -4.00 2.83 20.09
CA PRO A 239 -3.96 1.40 20.46
C PRO A 239 -3.82 0.45 19.27
N LEU A 240 -4.52 0.71 18.16
CA LEU A 240 -4.49 -0.15 16.97
C LEU A 240 -3.14 -0.12 16.24
N LEU A 241 -2.48 1.05 16.18
CA LEU A 241 -1.12 1.14 15.65
C LEU A 241 -0.11 0.50 16.59
N GLY A 242 -0.25 0.74 17.91
CA GLY A 242 0.55 0.08 18.93
C GLY A 242 0.41 -1.45 18.88
N GLU A 243 -0.77 -1.98 18.57
CA GLU A 243 -1.00 -3.41 18.36
C GLU A 243 -0.13 -3.96 17.22
N VAL A 244 -0.09 -3.27 16.07
CA VAL A 244 0.76 -3.67 14.93
C VAL A 244 2.22 -3.75 15.34
N ARG A 245 2.74 -2.74 16.04
CA ARG A 245 4.13 -2.73 16.48
C ARG A 245 4.44 -3.85 17.49
N ARG A 246 3.56 -4.08 18.47
CA ARG A 246 3.75 -5.14 19.48
C ARG A 246 3.64 -6.56 18.92
N ASN A 247 2.95 -6.75 17.80
CA ASN A 247 2.82 -8.05 17.15
C ASN A 247 4.02 -8.41 16.27
N ILE A 248 4.96 -7.49 16.02
CA ILE A 248 6.23 -7.81 15.34
C ILE A 248 7.08 -8.70 16.28
N LYS A 249 7.53 -9.83 15.76
CA LYS A 249 8.28 -10.87 16.51
C LYS A 249 9.65 -11.09 15.89
#